data_ac4b9b8c9213a0d85c8d691cb72a4ad9
#
_entry.id   ac4b9b8c9213a0d85c8d691cb72a4ad9
#
_cell.length_a   1.000
_cell.length_b   1.000
_cell.length_c   1.000
_cell.angle_alpha   90.00
_cell.angle_beta   90.00
_cell.angle_gamma   90.00
#
_symmetry.space_group_name_H-M   'P 1'
#
loop_
_entity.id
_entity.type
_entity.pdbx_description
1 polymer ?
#
loop_
_entity_poly.entity_id
_entity_poly.type
_entity_poly.pdbx_seq_one_letter_code
_entity_poly.pdbx_strand_id
1 'polypeptide(L)'
;MRAAGDQSQNVRNETFHCDVTTARLFPDNADFRVKDNVVETVTGFIADRIASRQEYRWSDIAQVVHIVDLDGAFIPKERCLQGDTDEFCYGEDFISAKDPTEIVERNREKSASLKRLAYKGQLTYSCIKVPYKVYFLSRNLEHALYGLDVSCSDDDKRRLAIAYLNKVGDNPEGIKKTLFDEKVRVPGDY
;
A
#
# COMPACT_ATOMS: atom_id res chain seq x y z
N MET A 1 -33.85 6.39 -46.76
CA MET A 1 -33.16 7.17 -45.72
C MET A 1 -33.66 6.73 -44.37
N ARG A 2 -32.90 5.94 -43.63
CA ARG A 2 -33.16 5.58 -42.24
C ARG A 2 -32.27 6.41 -41.37
N ALA A 3 -32.85 7.17 -40.45
CA ALA A 3 -32.15 7.99 -39.48
C ALA A 3 -31.34 7.10 -38.52
N ALA A 4 -30.07 7.40 -38.36
CA ALA A 4 -29.20 6.81 -37.35
C ALA A 4 -29.68 7.32 -35.98
N GLY A 5 -30.06 6.41 -35.11
CA GLY A 5 -30.40 6.73 -33.73
C GLY A 5 -29.14 7.12 -32.96
N ASP A 6 -29.21 8.29 -32.38
CA ASP A 6 -28.26 8.84 -31.42
C ASP A 6 -28.29 7.95 -30.15
N GLN A 7 -27.29 7.09 -29.99
CA GLN A 7 -27.04 6.42 -28.74
C GLN A 7 -26.22 7.36 -27.84
N SER A 8 -26.88 8.34 -27.26
CA SER A 8 -26.33 9.06 -26.13
C SER A 8 -26.12 8.08 -24.97
N GLN A 9 -24.87 7.69 -24.75
CA GLN A 9 -24.46 6.93 -23.56
C GLN A 9 -24.85 7.76 -22.33
N ASN A 10 -25.86 7.26 -21.62
CA ASN A 10 -26.19 7.75 -20.28
C ASN A 10 -25.00 7.40 -19.37
N VAL A 11 -24.06 8.32 -19.25
CA VAL A 11 -23.02 8.27 -18.21
C VAL A 11 -23.76 8.50 -16.89
N ARG A 12 -24.06 7.40 -16.20
CA ARG A 12 -24.53 7.50 -14.82
C ARG A 12 -23.39 8.14 -14.02
N ASN A 13 -23.62 9.34 -13.51
CA ASN A 13 -22.76 9.94 -12.50
C ASN A 13 -22.94 9.13 -11.21
N GLU A 14 -22.20 8.03 -11.09
CA GLU A 14 -22.13 7.26 -9.86
C GLU A 14 -21.15 7.99 -8.94
N THR A 15 -21.64 8.49 -7.83
CA THR A 15 -20.82 9.09 -6.79
C THR A 15 -20.26 7.97 -5.94
N PHE A 16 -18.94 7.78 -5.97
CA PHE A 16 -18.24 6.85 -5.09
C PHE A 16 -17.79 7.57 -3.82
N HIS A 17 -18.10 6.99 -2.68
CA HIS A 17 -17.51 7.40 -1.42
C HIS A 17 -16.17 6.69 -1.21
N CYS A 18 -15.10 7.42 -0.90
CA CYS A 18 -13.79 6.87 -0.61
C CYS A 18 -13.54 6.94 0.90
N ASP A 19 -13.45 5.79 1.56
CA ASP A 19 -12.98 5.70 2.94
C ASP A 19 -11.51 5.29 2.96
N VAL A 20 -10.68 6.11 3.59
CA VAL A 20 -9.24 5.86 3.74
C VAL A 20 -8.95 5.44 5.17
N THR A 21 -8.25 4.34 5.33
CA THR A 21 -7.79 3.87 6.64
C THR A 21 -6.33 3.43 6.56
N THR A 22 -5.60 3.69 7.63
CA THR A 22 -4.22 3.22 7.79
C THR A 22 -4.18 2.03 8.72
N ALA A 23 -3.31 1.06 8.43
CA ALA A 23 -3.10 -0.11 9.25
C ALA A 23 -1.63 -0.47 9.34
N ARG A 24 -1.18 -0.85 10.53
CA ARG A 24 0.03 -1.63 10.71
C ARG A 24 -0.37 -3.11 10.70
N LEU A 25 -0.24 -3.77 9.56
CA LEU A 25 -0.57 -5.19 9.44
C LEU A 25 0.48 -6.09 10.12
N PHE A 26 1.67 -5.55 10.32
CA PHE A 26 2.80 -6.19 11.01
C PHE A 26 3.22 -5.26 12.16
N PRO A 27 2.85 -5.54 13.40
CA PRO A 27 3.32 -4.77 14.57
C PRO A 27 4.83 -4.93 14.73
N ASP A 28 5.49 -3.85 15.16
CA ASP A 28 6.96 -3.72 15.25
C ASP A 28 7.64 -4.82 16.12
N ASN A 29 6.90 -5.43 17.05
CA ASN A 29 7.37 -6.47 17.96
C ASN A 29 6.72 -7.85 17.72
N ALA A 30 5.97 -7.99 16.65
CA ALA A 30 5.45 -9.30 16.33
C ALA A 30 6.59 -10.11 15.70
N ASP A 31 6.75 -11.31 16.19
CA ASP A 31 7.33 -12.40 15.43
C ASP A 31 6.82 -12.27 13.99
N PHE A 32 7.66 -11.77 13.09
CA PHE A 32 7.34 -11.52 11.66
C PHE A 32 7.07 -12.81 10.90
N ARG A 33 6.79 -13.88 11.62
CA ARG A 33 6.38 -15.14 11.00
C ARG A 33 5.20 -14.81 10.13
N VAL A 34 5.42 -14.96 8.83
CA VAL A 34 4.36 -14.95 7.84
C VAL A 34 3.24 -15.76 8.45
N LYS A 35 2.25 -15.09 8.97
CA LYS A 35 0.99 -15.77 9.21
C LYS A 35 0.65 -16.30 7.84
N ASP A 36 0.55 -17.62 7.70
CA ASP A 36 0.26 -18.30 6.44
C ASP A 36 -0.94 -17.68 5.71
N ASN A 37 -1.53 -16.66 6.28
CA ASN A 37 -2.79 -16.06 5.94
C ASN A 37 -2.82 -14.52 5.91
N VAL A 38 -1.82 -13.90 5.27
CA VAL A 38 -1.83 -12.42 5.09
C VAL A 38 -3.12 -11.91 4.43
N VAL A 39 -3.74 -12.69 3.53
CA VAL A 39 -4.99 -12.33 2.88
C VAL A 39 -6.15 -12.30 3.88
N GLU A 40 -6.24 -13.26 4.79
CA GLU A 40 -7.24 -13.26 5.86
C GLU A 40 -6.99 -12.11 6.85
N THR A 41 -5.73 -11.80 7.17
CA THR A 41 -5.39 -10.66 8.01
C THR A 41 -5.89 -9.35 7.40
N VAL A 42 -5.63 -9.11 6.11
CA VAL A 42 -6.12 -7.92 5.41
C VAL A 42 -7.65 -7.92 5.34
N THR A 43 -8.26 -9.05 5.00
CA THR A 43 -9.72 -9.18 4.91
C THR A 43 -10.40 -8.93 6.26
N GLY A 44 -9.86 -9.51 7.34
CA GLY A 44 -10.36 -9.33 8.71
C GLY A 44 -10.26 -7.88 9.16
N PHE A 45 -9.11 -7.23 8.93
CA PHE A 45 -8.93 -5.81 9.24
C PHE A 45 -9.99 -4.93 8.56
N ILE A 46 -10.26 -5.17 7.27
CA ILE A 46 -11.28 -4.41 6.53
C ILE A 46 -12.68 -4.71 7.07
N ALA A 47 -12.99 -5.98 7.36
CA ALA A 47 -14.27 -6.38 7.94
C ALA A 47 -14.53 -5.71 9.29
N ASP A 48 -13.53 -5.68 10.17
CA ASP A 48 -13.61 -5.03 11.47
C ASP A 48 -13.81 -3.51 11.31
N ARG A 49 -13.15 -2.90 10.32
CA ARG A 49 -13.31 -1.48 10.02
C ARG A 49 -14.71 -1.15 9.53
N ILE A 50 -15.27 -1.96 8.63
CA ILE A 50 -16.65 -1.83 8.17
C ILE A 50 -17.63 -1.98 9.34
N ALA A 51 -17.46 -3.03 10.16
CA ALA A 51 -18.30 -3.28 11.32
C ALA A 51 -18.27 -2.11 12.34
N SER A 52 -17.12 -1.50 12.54
CA SER A 52 -16.97 -0.38 13.48
C SER A 52 -17.67 0.90 13.04
N ARG A 53 -17.78 1.13 11.74
CA ARG A 53 -18.41 2.34 11.18
C ARG A 53 -19.92 2.25 11.06
N GLN A 54 -20.47 1.06 10.82
CA GLN A 54 -21.91 0.78 10.66
C GLN A 54 -22.61 1.58 9.53
N GLU A 55 -21.87 2.28 8.70
CA GLU A 55 -22.37 3.15 7.62
C GLU A 55 -22.65 2.34 6.34
N TYR A 56 -21.89 1.26 6.11
CA TYR A 56 -21.96 0.44 4.92
C TYR A 56 -21.62 -1.03 5.25
N ARG A 57 -21.93 -1.91 4.33
CA ARG A 57 -21.70 -3.35 4.43
C ARG A 57 -20.62 -3.77 3.45
N TRP A 58 -20.09 -4.97 3.62
CA TRP A 58 -19.14 -5.54 2.67
C TRP A 58 -19.66 -5.56 1.23
N SER A 59 -20.98 -5.79 1.04
CA SER A 59 -21.64 -5.77 -0.27
C SER A 59 -21.63 -4.40 -0.95
N ASP A 60 -21.44 -3.35 -0.20
CA ASP A 60 -21.49 -1.97 -0.70
C ASP A 60 -20.11 -1.49 -1.18
N ILE A 61 -19.07 -2.30 -0.96
CA ILE A 61 -17.69 -2.01 -1.37
C ILE A 61 -17.52 -2.31 -2.85
N ALA A 62 -17.25 -1.29 -3.64
CA ALA A 62 -16.96 -1.43 -5.08
C ALA A 62 -15.57 -2.02 -5.33
N GLN A 63 -14.57 -1.60 -4.56
CA GLN A 63 -13.20 -2.04 -4.69
C GLN A 63 -12.39 -1.74 -3.42
N VAL A 64 -11.44 -2.61 -3.10
CA VAL A 64 -10.39 -2.35 -2.12
C VAL A 64 -9.09 -2.02 -2.86
N VAL A 65 -8.54 -0.85 -2.57
CA VAL A 65 -7.21 -0.41 -3.02
C VAL A 65 -6.28 -0.42 -1.81
N HIS A 66 -5.22 -1.21 -1.90
CA HIS A 66 -4.22 -1.34 -0.84
C HIS A 66 -2.89 -0.76 -1.31
N ILE A 67 -2.42 0.29 -0.66
CA ILE A 67 -1.12 0.90 -0.91
C ILE A 67 -0.18 0.45 0.20
N VAL A 68 0.98 -0.09 -0.16
CA VAL A 68 1.91 -0.75 0.75
C VAL A 68 3.33 -0.23 0.53
N ASP A 69 4.03 0.05 1.62
CA ASP A 69 5.46 0.35 1.60
C ASP A 69 6.27 -0.93 1.43
N LEU A 70 7.17 -0.96 0.44
CA LEU A 70 8.08 -2.08 0.25
C LEU A 70 9.13 -2.17 1.37
N ASP A 71 9.60 -1.04 1.90
CA ASP A 71 10.66 -0.95 2.91
C ASP A 71 11.86 -1.85 2.61
N GLY A 72 12.24 -1.91 1.33
CA GLY A 72 13.35 -2.74 0.89
C GLY A 72 13.14 -4.26 0.97
N ALA A 73 11.88 -4.75 1.03
CA ALA A 73 11.57 -6.17 1.17
C ALA A 73 12.14 -7.05 0.05
N PHE A 74 12.48 -6.47 -1.10
CA PHE A 74 13.06 -7.16 -2.25
C PHE A 74 14.56 -6.92 -2.43
N ILE A 75 15.21 -6.22 -1.50
CA ILE A 75 16.66 -6.05 -1.52
C ILE A 75 17.32 -7.43 -1.32
N PRO A 76 18.28 -7.82 -2.20
CA PRO A 76 18.96 -9.11 -2.09
C PRO A 76 19.72 -9.25 -0.78
N LYS A 77 19.87 -10.48 -0.29
CA LYS A 77 20.57 -10.75 0.97
C LYS A 77 22.01 -10.23 1.00
N GLU A 78 22.66 -10.20 -0.16
CA GLU A 78 24.04 -9.70 -0.33
C GLU A 78 24.15 -8.19 -0.10
N ARG A 79 23.02 -7.48 -0.09
CA ARG A 79 22.88 -6.06 0.18
C ARG A 79 22.26 -5.77 1.55
N CYS A 80 22.07 -6.80 2.37
CA CYS A 80 21.75 -6.68 3.79
C CYS A 80 23.06 -6.65 4.55
N LEU A 81 23.48 -5.46 5.00
CA LEU A 81 24.83 -5.20 5.50
C LEU A 81 24.81 -5.04 7.02
N GLN A 82 25.97 -5.31 7.64
CA GLN A 82 26.17 -4.97 9.03
C GLN A 82 26.35 -3.44 9.18
N GLY A 83 25.61 -2.86 10.12
CA GLY A 83 25.66 -1.46 10.52
C GLY A 83 25.95 -1.32 12.00
N ASP A 84 25.92 -0.08 12.48
CA ASP A 84 26.26 0.26 13.87
C ASP A 84 25.04 0.37 14.80
N THR A 85 23.82 0.37 14.23
CA THR A 85 22.58 0.59 14.97
C THR A 85 21.66 -0.62 14.90
N ASP A 86 20.81 -0.79 15.90
CA ASP A 86 19.74 -1.79 15.90
C ASP A 86 18.59 -1.39 14.95
N GLU A 87 18.49 -0.10 14.57
CA GLU A 87 17.53 0.39 13.60
C GLU A 87 17.95 0.07 12.16
N PHE A 88 16.97 -0.16 11.30
CA PHE A 88 17.22 -0.38 9.88
C PHE A 88 17.52 0.93 9.17
N CYS A 89 18.75 1.05 8.69
CA CYS A 89 19.22 2.16 7.89
C CYS A 89 19.15 1.81 6.41
N TYR A 90 18.46 2.65 5.64
CA TYR A 90 18.23 2.41 4.21
C TYR A 90 19.20 3.23 3.38
N GLY A 91 20.05 2.56 2.59
CA GLY A 91 20.83 3.17 1.52
C GLY A 91 20.10 3.12 0.17
N GLU A 92 20.78 3.51 -0.89
CA GLU A 92 20.20 3.51 -2.24
C GLU A 92 19.81 2.09 -2.69
N ASP A 93 20.69 1.12 -2.49
CA ASP A 93 20.53 -0.27 -2.91
C ASP A 93 20.84 -1.30 -1.81
N PHE A 94 20.91 -0.86 -0.55
CA PHE A 94 21.19 -1.74 0.59
C PHE A 94 20.35 -1.35 1.82
N ILE A 95 20.30 -2.28 2.78
CA ILE A 95 19.82 -2.01 4.13
C ILE A 95 20.90 -2.46 5.10
N SER A 96 21.15 -1.68 6.16
CA SER A 96 22.07 -2.07 7.22
C SER A 96 21.39 -2.02 8.58
N ALA A 97 21.79 -2.94 9.46
CA ALA A 97 21.47 -2.97 10.88
C ALA A 97 22.57 -3.71 11.61
N LYS A 98 22.55 -3.68 12.93
CA LYS A 98 23.57 -4.37 13.76
C LYS A 98 23.59 -5.88 13.51
N ASP A 99 22.42 -6.48 13.28
CA ASP A 99 22.31 -7.87 12.84
C ASP A 99 21.68 -7.94 11.43
N PRO A 100 22.48 -8.21 10.38
CA PRO A 100 21.96 -8.35 9.03
C PRO A 100 21.01 -9.53 8.85
N THR A 101 21.06 -10.54 9.73
CA THR A 101 20.16 -11.71 9.64
C THR A 101 18.71 -11.32 9.90
N GLU A 102 18.46 -10.37 10.79
CA GLU A 102 17.11 -9.83 11.04
C GLU A 102 16.53 -9.17 9.79
N ILE A 103 17.38 -8.42 9.03
CA ILE A 103 16.95 -7.82 7.77
C ILE A 103 16.55 -8.91 6.77
N VAL A 104 17.38 -9.93 6.62
CA VAL A 104 17.14 -11.03 5.67
C VAL A 104 15.86 -11.78 6.00
N GLU A 105 15.64 -12.10 7.28
CA GLU A 105 14.42 -12.79 7.72
C GLU A 105 13.18 -11.95 7.50
N ARG A 106 13.20 -10.68 7.92
CA ARG A 106 12.11 -9.75 7.68
C ARG A 106 11.80 -9.62 6.19
N ASN A 107 12.82 -9.44 5.34
CA ASN A 107 12.64 -9.27 3.90
C ASN A 107 12.03 -10.52 3.27
N ARG A 108 12.48 -11.72 3.68
CA ARG A 108 11.92 -12.99 3.23
C ARG A 108 10.43 -13.07 3.50
N GLU A 109 10.03 -12.75 4.73
CA GLU A 109 8.64 -12.84 5.16
C GLU A 109 7.76 -11.76 4.53
N LYS A 110 8.25 -10.53 4.53
CA LYS A 110 7.53 -9.41 3.92
C LYS A 110 7.34 -9.63 2.42
N SER A 111 8.40 -10.00 1.70
CA SER A 111 8.30 -10.25 0.25
C SER A 111 7.36 -11.42 -0.09
N ALA A 112 7.35 -12.49 0.70
CA ALA A 112 6.41 -13.59 0.52
C ALA A 112 4.95 -13.14 0.71
N SER A 113 4.69 -12.33 1.73
CA SER A 113 3.36 -11.77 2.00
C SER A 113 2.92 -10.82 0.89
N LEU A 114 3.80 -9.92 0.44
CA LEU A 114 3.53 -9.00 -0.66
C LEU A 114 3.23 -9.73 -1.96
N LYS A 115 3.99 -10.78 -2.29
CA LYS A 115 3.71 -11.63 -3.46
C LYS A 115 2.33 -12.27 -3.37
N ARG A 116 1.93 -12.82 -2.22
CA ARG A 116 0.59 -13.39 -2.03
C ARG A 116 -0.51 -12.35 -2.27
N LEU A 117 -0.35 -11.13 -1.73
CA LEU A 117 -1.29 -10.03 -1.92
C LEU A 117 -1.34 -9.57 -3.38
N ALA A 118 -0.18 -9.47 -4.05
CA ALA A 118 -0.08 -9.04 -5.45
C ALA A 118 -0.89 -9.91 -6.42
N TYR A 119 -0.89 -11.22 -6.18
CA TYR A 119 -1.65 -12.16 -7.01
C TYR A 119 -3.13 -12.30 -6.61
N LYS A 120 -3.58 -11.59 -5.57
CA LYS A 120 -4.94 -11.68 -5.09
C LYS A 120 -5.83 -10.65 -5.79
N GLY A 121 -6.57 -11.07 -6.80
CA GLY A 121 -7.46 -10.18 -7.57
C GLY A 121 -8.76 -9.80 -6.85
N GLN A 122 -9.13 -10.51 -5.78
CA GLN A 122 -10.36 -10.28 -5.00
C GLN A 122 -10.21 -10.74 -3.56
N LEU A 123 -10.86 -10.06 -2.64
CA LEU A 123 -11.06 -10.50 -1.26
C LEU A 123 -12.43 -11.14 -1.12
N THR A 124 -12.55 -12.12 -0.22
CA THR A 124 -13.82 -12.80 0.05
C THR A 124 -14.12 -12.76 1.54
N TYR A 125 -15.27 -12.22 1.91
CA TYR A 125 -15.77 -12.21 3.29
C TYR A 125 -17.25 -12.59 3.30
N SER A 126 -17.64 -13.54 4.14
CA SER A 126 -19.04 -14.06 4.22
C SER A 126 -19.64 -14.36 2.85
N CYS A 127 -18.87 -15.03 1.96
CA CYS A 127 -19.25 -15.37 0.58
C CYS A 127 -19.36 -14.18 -0.39
N ILE A 128 -19.16 -12.94 0.05
CA ILE A 128 -19.15 -11.76 -0.81
C ILE A 128 -17.74 -11.52 -1.32
N LYS A 129 -17.61 -11.34 -2.63
CA LYS A 129 -16.33 -11.09 -3.31
C LYS A 129 -16.22 -9.62 -3.69
N VAL A 130 -15.11 -8.99 -3.33
CA VAL A 130 -14.82 -7.59 -3.63
C VAL A 130 -13.51 -7.52 -4.43
N PRO A 131 -13.48 -6.79 -5.55
CA PRO A 131 -12.24 -6.54 -6.29
C PRO A 131 -11.16 -5.97 -5.38
N TYR A 132 -9.93 -6.47 -5.54
CA TYR A 132 -8.78 -6.05 -4.73
C TYR A 132 -7.60 -5.73 -5.63
N LYS A 133 -6.97 -4.60 -5.38
CA LYS A 133 -5.72 -4.21 -6.03
C LYS A 133 -4.72 -3.74 -4.98
N VAL A 134 -3.48 -4.18 -5.13
CA VAL A 134 -2.36 -3.70 -4.34
C VAL A 134 -1.42 -2.86 -5.22
N TYR A 135 -0.94 -1.77 -4.63
CA TYR A 135 0.04 -0.88 -5.22
C TYR A 135 1.21 -0.74 -4.25
N PHE A 136 2.41 -0.58 -4.78
CA PHE A 136 3.63 -0.52 -4.01
C PHE A 136 4.30 0.85 -4.10
N LEU A 137 4.74 1.37 -2.96
CA LEU A 137 5.73 2.43 -2.91
C LEU A 137 7.12 1.79 -2.82
N SER A 138 8.10 2.31 -3.56
CA SER A 138 9.43 1.68 -3.70
C SER A 138 10.15 1.49 -2.35
N ARG A 139 9.99 2.41 -1.42
CA ARG A 139 10.46 2.32 -0.06
C ARG A 139 9.31 2.63 0.90
N ASN A 140 9.03 3.90 1.07
CA ASN A 140 7.91 4.43 1.83
C ASN A 140 7.36 5.69 1.14
N LEU A 141 6.32 6.28 1.68
CA LEU A 141 5.66 7.44 1.10
C LEU A 141 6.61 8.67 1.06
N GLU A 142 7.41 8.89 2.10
CA GLU A 142 8.35 10.01 2.19
C GLU A 142 9.43 9.91 1.12
N HIS A 143 9.98 8.72 0.89
CA HIS A 143 10.91 8.48 -0.20
C HIS A 143 10.25 8.67 -1.56
N ALA A 144 9.04 8.14 -1.75
CA ALA A 144 8.32 8.26 -3.01
C ALA A 144 8.01 9.71 -3.39
N LEU A 145 7.61 10.55 -2.41
CA LEU A 145 7.22 11.94 -2.67
C LEU A 145 8.38 12.92 -2.68
N TYR A 146 9.40 12.69 -1.85
CA TYR A 146 10.46 13.68 -1.58
C TYR A 146 11.86 13.17 -1.82
N GLY A 147 12.04 11.88 -2.13
CA GLY A 147 13.36 11.25 -2.29
C GLY A 147 14.15 11.18 -0.99
N LEU A 148 13.49 11.16 0.18
CA LEU A 148 14.16 11.11 1.46
C LEU A 148 14.63 9.69 1.78
N ASP A 149 15.94 9.54 2.03
CA ASP A 149 16.57 8.26 2.35
C ASP A 149 16.70 8.00 3.86
N VAL A 150 16.24 8.95 4.68
CA VAL A 150 16.34 8.87 6.13
C VAL A 150 15.04 8.50 6.78
N SER A 151 15.10 7.87 7.93
CA SER A 151 13.94 7.64 8.78
C SER A 151 13.38 8.99 9.25
N CYS A 152 12.08 9.19 9.05
CA CYS A 152 11.38 10.40 9.48
C CYS A 152 10.64 10.14 10.79
N SER A 153 10.69 11.11 11.72
CA SER A 153 9.83 11.10 12.90
C SER A 153 8.36 11.22 12.50
N ASP A 154 7.43 10.83 13.36
CA ASP A 154 6.00 10.96 13.08
C ASP A 154 5.58 12.42 12.85
N ASP A 155 6.24 13.37 13.52
CA ASP A 155 6.02 14.80 13.29
C ASP A 155 6.52 15.26 11.91
N ASP A 156 7.66 14.74 11.47
CA ASP A 156 8.19 15.02 10.12
C ASP A 156 7.25 14.44 9.06
N LYS A 157 6.79 13.21 9.21
CA LYS A 157 5.82 12.58 8.30
C LYS A 157 4.54 13.41 8.19
N ARG A 158 4.02 13.89 9.33
CA ARG A 158 2.84 14.76 9.36
C ARG A 158 3.09 16.07 8.60
N ARG A 159 4.24 16.74 8.83
CA ARG A 159 4.60 17.99 8.15
C ARG A 159 4.72 17.77 6.64
N LEU A 160 5.37 16.70 6.23
CA LEU A 160 5.54 16.35 4.81
C LEU A 160 4.19 16.07 4.15
N ALA A 161 3.31 15.32 4.81
CA ALA A 161 1.96 15.05 4.29
C ALA A 161 1.15 16.34 4.09
N ILE A 162 1.18 17.26 5.08
CA ILE A 162 0.52 18.57 4.96
C ILE A 162 1.12 19.40 3.83
N ALA A 163 2.45 19.43 3.72
CA ALA A 163 3.14 20.15 2.65
C ALA A 163 2.76 19.61 1.26
N TYR A 164 2.63 18.29 1.12
CA TYR A 164 2.17 17.68 -0.12
C TYR A 164 0.73 18.05 -0.45
N LEU A 165 -0.18 17.95 0.51
CA LEU A 165 -1.58 18.33 0.32
C LEU A 165 -1.71 19.81 -0.07
N ASN A 166 -0.95 20.70 0.54
CA ASN A 166 -0.93 22.12 0.19
C ASN A 166 -0.39 22.37 -1.23
N LYS A 167 0.56 21.54 -1.69
CA LYS A 167 1.14 21.65 -3.05
C LYS A 167 0.19 21.17 -4.13
N VAL A 168 -0.48 20.04 -3.91
CA VAL A 168 -1.37 19.43 -4.91
C VAL A 168 -2.79 19.98 -4.82
N GLY A 169 -3.19 20.54 -3.66
CA GLY A 169 -4.52 21.03 -3.39
C GLY A 169 -5.59 19.96 -3.59
N ASP A 170 -6.80 20.41 -3.88
CA ASP A 170 -7.93 19.54 -4.24
C ASP A 170 -7.90 19.15 -5.73
N ASN A 171 -6.69 18.94 -6.29
CA ASN A 171 -6.52 18.54 -7.70
C ASN A 171 -6.33 17.03 -7.83
N PRO A 172 -7.39 16.25 -8.08
CA PRO A 172 -7.30 14.78 -8.19
C PRO A 172 -6.35 14.31 -9.30
N GLU A 173 -6.27 15.05 -10.41
CA GLU A 173 -5.38 14.71 -11.53
C GLU A 173 -3.90 14.91 -11.16
N GLY A 174 -3.59 15.95 -10.38
CA GLY A 174 -2.25 16.17 -9.84
C GLY A 174 -1.83 15.07 -8.87
N ILE A 175 -2.74 14.66 -7.99
CA ILE A 175 -2.53 13.53 -7.06
C ILE A 175 -2.34 12.24 -7.84
N LYS A 176 -3.22 11.95 -8.80
CA LYS A 176 -3.16 10.78 -9.65
C LYS A 176 -1.82 10.70 -10.38
N LYS A 177 -1.43 11.77 -11.06
CA LYS A 177 -0.16 11.82 -11.80
C LYS A 177 1.03 11.55 -10.90
N THR A 178 1.13 12.24 -9.78
CA THR A 178 2.30 12.12 -8.89
C THR A 178 2.37 10.77 -8.19
N LEU A 179 1.25 10.28 -7.65
CA LEU A 179 1.26 9.01 -6.91
C LEU A 179 1.19 7.80 -7.82
N PHE A 180 0.23 7.76 -8.73
CA PHE A 180 -0.06 6.52 -9.47
C PHE A 180 0.74 6.39 -10.76
N ASP A 181 1.02 7.47 -11.47
CA ASP A 181 1.75 7.40 -12.74
C ASP A 181 3.28 7.41 -12.53
N GLU A 182 3.78 8.12 -11.52
CA GLU A 182 5.21 8.33 -11.32
C GLU A 182 5.81 7.53 -10.15
N LYS A 183 5.07 7.33 -9.08
CA LYS A 183 5.63 6.85 -7.79
C LYS A 183 5.12 5.49 -7.33
N VAL A 184 3.92 5.10 -7.75
CA VAL A 184 3.33 3.81 -7.37
C VAL A 184 3.53 2.79 -8.48
N ARG A 185 4.01 1.61 -8.14
CA ARG A 185 4.22 0.50 -9.06
C ARG A 185 3.13 -0.55 -8.91
N VAL A 186 2.80 -1.20 -10.02
CA VAL A 186 1.92 -2.38 -10.02
C VAL A 186 2.75 -3.67 -9.97
N PRO A 187 2.18 -4.79 -9.50
CA PRO A 187 2.86 -6.09 -9.56
C PRO A 187 3.28 -6.43 -11.00
N GLY A 188 4.55 -6.79 -11.19
CA GLY A 188 5.11 -7.16 -12.50
C GLY A 188 6.05 -6.11 -13.11
N ASP A 189 6.20 -4.94 -12.50
CA ASP A 189 7.09 -3.86 -12.96
C ASP A 189 8.53 -3.98 -12.38
N TYR A 190 8.97 -5.21 -11.98
CA TYR A 190 10.27 -5.47 -11.34
C TYR A 190 11.19 -6.29 -12.24
#